data_27a01b5f8cb8fcc865592812be32c241
#
_entry.id   27a01b5f8cb8fcc865592812be32c241
#
_cell.length_a   1.000
_cell.length_b   1.000
_cell.length_c   1.000
_cell.angle_alpha   90.00
_cell.angle_beta   90.00
_cell.angle_gamma   90.00
#
_symmetry.space_group_name_H-M   'P 1'
#
loop_
_entity.id
_entity.type
_entity.pdbx_description
1 polymer ?
#
loop_
_entity_poly.entity_id
_entity_poly.type
_entity_poly.pdbx_seq_one_letter_code
_entity_poly.pdbx_strand_id
1 'polypeptide(L)'
;SEMCIRDRDYTVYKSVSDFDPSKLSADDTAYIQETGEFVFGKNVAASIKNNEKKLSVTYVKTGFDSSDARPEYYYNCKDITNAVTLDAGGNVPHDAAGDIIYSDPSKVVDFKFSSQEIKYTVANSTDITVNTQAKDVMDTGIKRDVDELIDVVQNAVNAHDKVSQIKKMMQQQQYSDKDSQAKLKTYLEAAEQEADYADNNLQKTYSQYITRFDDHLNKVNLALTNSGSTKSRLTLIKNRVDEQQTTIEELKSTNEDRDISDIIIDFYAMYNAYQSSLTAASKANSQTLLDYL
;
A
#
# COMPACT_ATOMS: atom_id res chain seq x y z
N SER A 1 -17.68 -15.20 3.18
CA SER A 1 -16.48 -15.35 2.32
C SER A 1 -16.09 -16.82 2.30
N GLU A 2 -16.14 -17.41 1.14
CA GLU A 2 -15.65 -18.78 0.94
C GLU A 2 -14.15 -18.73 0.65
N MET A 3 -13.39 -19.51 1.39
CA MET A 3 -11.95 -19.62 1.22
C MET A 3 -11.64 -21.00 0.64
N CYS A 4 -11.14 -21.03 -0.57
CA CYS A 4 -10.64 -22.24 -1.20
C CYS A 4 -9.12 -22.30 -1.00
N ILE A 5 -8.63 -23.18 -0.13
CA ILE A 5 -7.21 -23.39 0.12
C ILE A 5 -6.83 -24.71 -0.53
N ARG A 6 -5.81 -24.68 -1.38
CA ARG A 6 -5.44 -25.76 -2.29
C ARG A 6 -4.62 -26.90 -1.66
N ASP A 7 -4.16 -26.75 -0.40
CA ASP A 7 -3.41 -27.82 0.27
C ASP A 7 -4.03 -28.14 1.64
N ARG A 8 -4.29 -29.42 1.90
CA ARG A 8 -5.13 -29.89 3.02
C ARG A 8 -4.40 -30.05 4.35
N ASP A 9 -3.34 -29.32 4.57
CA ASP A 9 -2.54 -29.45 5.78
C ASP A 9 -2.97 -28.47 6.90
N TYR A 10 -4.28 -28.16 7.01
CA TYR A 10 -4.78 -27.29 8.07
C TYR A 10 -6.14 -27.73 8.56
N THR A 11 -6.43 -27.42 9.81
CA THR A 11 -7.72 -27.67 10.46
C THR A 11 -8.53 -26.38 10.48
N VAL A 12 -9.80 -26.47 10.07
CA VAL A 12 -10.73 -25.30 10.06
C VAL A 12 -11.53 -25.27 11.34
N TYR A 13 -11.51 -24.14 12.04
CA TYR A 13 -12.35 -23.83 13.19
C TYR A 13 -13.34 -22.75 12.82
N LYS A 14 -14.61 -22.90 13.21
CA LYS A 14 -15.65 -21.95 12.84
C LYS A 14 -15.56 -20.66 13.64
N SER A 15 -15.23 -20.76 14.92
CA SER A 15 -15.09 -19.60 15.81
C SER A 15 -13.82 -19.69 16.66
N VAL A 16 -13.45 -18.57 17.28
CA VAL A 16 -12.33 -18.51 18.23
C VAL A 16 -12.59 -19.43 19.44
N SER A 17 -13.86 -19.56 19.85
CA SER A 17 -14.25 -20.42 20.99
C SER A 17 -14.05 -21.91 20.73
N ASP A 18 -14.03 -22.33 19.47
CA ASP A 18 -13.81 -23.73 19.08
C ASP A 18 -12.31 -24.09 19.01
N PHE A 19 -11.45 -23.08 18.99
CA PHE A 19 -10.01 -23.24 18.86
C PHE A 19 -9.30 -23.25 20.21
N ASP A 20 -8.59 -24.32 20.49
CA ASP A 20 -7.73 -24.46 21.67
C ASP A 20 -6.25 -24.47 21.23
N PRO A 21 -5.50 -23.37 21.47
CA PRO A 21 -4.10 -23.29 21.07
C PRO A 21 -3.20 -24.36 21.64
N SER A 22 -3.58 -24.94 22.81
CA SER A 22 -2.80 -25.99 23.47
C SER A 22 -2.85 -27.35 22.74
N LYS A 23 -3.85 -27.53 21.88
CA LYS A 23 -4.06 -28.74 21.09
C LYS A 23 -3.44 -28.69 19.70
N LEU A 24 -2.93 -27.51 19.27
CA LEU A 24 -2.29 -27.38 17.97
C LEU A 24 -0.91 -28.03 18.02
N SER A 25 -0.68 -29.03 17.14
CA SER A 25 0.61 -29.68 16.99
C SER A 25 1.66 -28.68 16.43
N ALA A 26 2.93 -28.92 16.70
CA ALA A 26 4.02 -28.07 16.22
C ALA A 26 4.10 -27.98 14.68
N ASP A 27 3.61 -28.99 13.98
CA ASP A 27 3.65 -29.09 12.52
C ASP A 27 2.32 -28.77 11.84
N ASP A 28 1.27 -28.46 12.62
CA ASP A 28 -0.07 -28.21 12.11
C ASP A 28 -0.32 -26.71 11.86
N THR A 29 -1.34 -26.44 11.05
CA THR A 29 -1.88 -25.12 10.82
C THR A 29 -3.38 -25.12 11.10
N ALA A 30 -3.85 -24.14 11.84
CA ALA A 30 -5.28 -23.89 12.06
C ALA A 30 -5.73 -22.64 11.31
N TYR A 31 -6.95 -22.68 10.79
CA TYR A 31 -7.63 -21.54 10.21
C TYR A 31 -8.92 -21.25 10.97
N ILE A 32 -9.08 -20.02 11.46
CA ILE A 32 -10.26 -19.57 12.21
C ILE A 32 -11.12 -18.74 11.26
N GLN A 33 -12.29 -19.27 10.88
CA GLN A 33 -13.17 -18.64 9.88
C GLN A 33 -13.74 -17.30 10.35
N GLU A 34 -14.07 -17.18 11.64
CA GLU A 34 -14.65 -15.99 12.23
C GLU A 34 -13.74 -14.77 12.13
N THR A 35 -12.44 -14.95 12.38
CA THR A 35 -11.44 -13.87 12.36
C THR A 35 -10.63 -13.82 11.05
N GLY A 36 -10.68 -14.89 10.25
CA GLY A 36 -9.85 -15.03 9.05
C GLY A 36 -8.39 -15.30 9.37
N GLU A 37 -8.06 -15.74 10.58
CA GLU A 37 -6.69 -15.91 11.05
C GLU A 37 -6.15 -17.31 10.80
N PHE A 38 -4.87 -17.36 10.40
CA PHE A 38 -4.09 -18.61 10.39
C PHE A 38 -3.21 -18.67 11.63
N VAL A 39 -3.34 -19.76 12.38
CA VAL A 39 -2.49 -20.05 13.52
C VAL A 39 -1.54 -21.18 13.13
N PHE A 40 -0.25 -20.90 13.18
CA PHE A 40 0.79 -21.85 12.78
C PHE A 40 1.40 -22.52 13.99
N GLY A 41 1.57 -23.83 13.92
CA GLY A 41 2.39 -24.58 14.85
C GLY A 41 3.85 -24.10 14.82
N LYS A 42 4.58 -24.33 15.89
CA LYS A 42 5.93 -23.77 16.12
C LYS A 42 6.91 -24.07 14.96
N ASN A 43 6.87 -25.27 14.40
CA ASN A 43 7.78 -25.68 13.32
C ASN A 43 7.38 -25.02 11.99
N VAL A 44 6.08 -24.93 11.69
CA VAL A 44 5.56 -24.26 10.49
C VAL A 44 5.92 -22.78 10.53
N ALA A 45 5.69 -22.10 11.67
CA ALA A 45 6.04 -20.71 11.86
C ALA A 45 7.55 -20.46 11.67
N ALA A 46 8.41 -21.36 12.19
CA ALA A 46 9.85 -21.27 11.99
C ALA A 46 10.26 -21.43 10.53
N SER A 47 9.69 -22.41 9.81
CA SER A 47 9.96 -22.62 8.38
C SER A 47 9.54 -21.45 7.50
N ILE A 48 8.39 -20.82 7.79
CA ILE A 48 7.94 -19.61 7.10
C ILE A 48 8.90 -18.45 7.39
N LYS A 49 9.27 -18.25 8.66
CA LYS A 49 10.18 -17.18 9.07
C LYS A 49 11.59 -17.32 8.47
N ASN A 50 12.06 -18.53 8.26
CA ASN A 50 13.35 -18.83 7.63
C ASN A 50 13.29 -18.82 6.10
N ASN A 51 12.16 -18.46 5.48
CA ASN A 51 11.93 -18.55 4.03
C ASN A 51 12.07 -19.96 3.41
N GLU A 52 11.97 -21.01 4.21
CA GLU A 52 12.00 -22.41 3.75
C GLU A 52 10.67 -22.82 3.11
N LYS A 53 9.56 -22.25 3.61
CA LYS A 53 8.21 -22.42 3.06
C LYS A 53 7.61 -21.06 2.70
N LYS A 54 6.92 -21.01 1.56
CA LYS A 54 6.13 -19.85 1.15
C LYS A 54 4.66 -20.13 1.41
N LEU A 55 4.00 -19.22 2.11
CA LEU A 55 2.56 -19.24 2.27
C LEU A 55 1.92 -18.59 1.06
N SER A 56 1.03 -19.31 0.38
CA SER A 56 0.17 -18.77 -0.66
C SER A 56 -1.28 -19.07 -0.31
N VAL A 57 -2.10 -18.05 -0.23
CA VAL A 57 -3.52 -18.17 0.07
C VAL A 57 -4.30 -17.57 -1.09
N THR A 58 -5.23 -18.35 -1.64
CA THR A 58 -6.18 -17.86 -2.64
C THR A 58 -7.57 -17.88 -2.01
N TYR A 59 -8.24 -16.75 -2.01
CA TYR A 59 -9.60 -16.64 -1.50
C TYR A 59 -10.45 -15.73 -2.38
N VAL A 60 -11.75 -15.96 -2.34
CA VAL A 60 -12.73 -15.10 -3.00
C VAL A 60 -13.53 -14.38 -1.92
N LYS A 61 -13.55 -13.06 -1.97
CA LYS A 61 -14.41 -12.24 -1.11
C LYS A 61 -15.62 -11.78 -1.90
N THR A 62 -16.80 -12.10 -1.42
CA THR A 62 -18.09 -11.63 -1.92
C THR A 62 -18.65 -10.59 -0.95
N GLY A 63 -19.16 -9.48 -1.47
CA GLY A 63 -19.68 -8.37 -0.68
C GLY A 63 -18.59 -7.53 -0.03
N PHE A 64 -18.70 -6.20 -0.19
CA PHE A 64 -17.83 -5.22 0.42
C PHE A 64 -18.70 -4.17 1.10
N ASP A 65 -18.47 -3.95 2.39
CA ASP A 65 -19.05 -2.84 3.12
C ASP A 65 -18.32 -1.54 2.79
N SER A 66 -18.97 -0.41 3.07
CA SER A 66 -18.40 0.92 2.78
C SER A 66 -17.09 1.20 3.55
N SER A 67 -16.87 0.49 4.66
CA SER A 67 -15.67 0.60 5.50
C SER A 67 -14.59 -0.43 5.17
N ASP A 68 -14.87 -1.37 4.27
CA ASP A 68 -13.90 -2.40 3.91
C ASP A 68 -12.76 -1.86 3.04
N ALA A 69 -11.55 -2.31 3.34
CA ALA A 69 -10.41 -2.07 2.47
C ALA A 69 -10.58 -2.82 1.15
N ARG A 70 -10.56 -2.11 0.05
CA ARG A 70 -10.69 -2.70 -1.27
C ARG A 70 -9.40 -3.42 -1.67
N PRO A 71 -9.44 -4.69 -2.07
CA PRO A 71 -8.26 -5.50 -2.32
C PRO A 71 -7.38 -4.96 -3.45
N GLU A 72 -7.93 -4.30 -4.45
CA GLU A 72 -7.19 -3.72 -5.58
C GLU A 72 -6.15 -2.67 -5.17
N TYR A 73 -6.31 -2.05 -3.99
CA TYR A 73 -5.37 -1.06 -3.47
C TYR A 73 -4.25 -1.66 -2.61
N TYR A 74 -4.39 -2.93 -2.19
CA TYR A 74 -3.49 -3.58 -1.23
C TYR A 74 -2.85 -4.85 -1.77
N TYR A 75 -3.48 -5.51 -2.75
CA TYR A 75 -3.05 -6.82 -3.24
C TYR A 75 -3.11 -6.87 -4.76
N ASN A 76 -2.28 -7.72 -5.35
CA ASN A 76 -2.52 -8.15 -6.72
C ASN A 76 -3.73 -9.08 -6.68
N CYS A 77 -4.81 -8.72 -7.34
CA CYS A 77 -6.07 -9.44 -7.29
C CYS A 77 -6.78 -9.44 -8.64
N LYS A 78 -7.84 -10.25 -8.74
CA LYS A 78 -8.71 -10.30 -9.91
C LYS A 78 -10.12 -9.92 -9.49
N ASP A 79 -10.73 -8.98 -10.20
CA ASP A 79 -12.16 -8.76 -10.13
C ASP A 79 -12.84 -9.74 -11.09
N ILE A 80 -13.67 -10.61 -10.52
CA ILE A 80 -14.41 -11.64 -11.25
C ILE A 80 -15.93 -11.39 -11.22
N THR A 81 -16.37 -10.25 -10.70
CA THR A 81 -17.79 -9.94 -10.49
C THR A 81 -18.64 -10.16 -11.74
N ASN A 82 -18.14 -9.76 -12.91
CA ASN A 82 -18.83 -9.91 -14.19
C ASN A 82 -18.42 -11.18 -14.96
N ALA A 83 -17.45 -11.92 -14.46
CA ALA A 83 -16.87 -13.08 -15.11
C ALA A 83 -17.47 -14.41 -14.62
N VAL A 84 -18.19 -14.38 -13.48
CA VAL A 84 -18.75 -15.56 -12.81
C VAL A 84 -20.24 -15.37 -12.60
N THR A 85 -21.01 -16.43 -12.81
CA THR A 85 -22.43 -16.51 -12.39
C THR A 85 -22.48 -17.28 -11.07
N LEU A 86 -22.97 -16.64 -10.03
CA LEU A 86 -23.09 -17.27 -8.70
C LEU A 86 -24.07 -18.44 -8.75
N ASP A 87 -23.86 -19.45 -7.92
CA ASP A 87 -24.78 -20.58 -7.77
C ASP A 87 -26.08 -20.16 -7.05
N ALA A 88 -27.01 -21.11 -6.86
CA ALA A 88 -28.28 -20.86 -6.18
C ALA A 88 -28.12 -20.46 -4.70
N GLY A 89 -26.95 -20.72 -4.11
CA GLY A 89 -26.59 -20.31 -2.74
C GLY A 89 -25.88 -18.97 -2.67
N GLY A 90 -25.62 -18.32 -3.83
CA GLY A 90 -24.86 -17.06 -3.88
C GLY A 90 -23.35 -17.24 -3.82
N ASN A 91 -22.85 -18.47 -4.00
CA ASN A 91 -21.42 -18.77 -3.94
C ASN A 91 -20.79 -18.79 -5.34
N VAL A 92 -19.48 -18.58 -5.39
CA VAL A 92 -18.70 -18.72 -6.60
C VAL A 92 -18.54 -20.20 -6.95
N PRO A 93 -18.94 -20.65 -8.15
CA PRO A 93 -18.86 -22.05 -8.53
C PRO A 93 -17.40 -22.47 -8.74
N HIS A 94 -17.06 -23.66 -8.22
CA HIS A 94 -15.75 -24.28 -8.34
C HIS A 94 -15.86 -25.65 -9.00
N ASP A 95 -14.85 -26.04 -9.74
CA ASP A 95 -14.74 -27.37 -10.30
C ASP A 95 -14.25 -28.40 -9.26
N ALA A 96 -14.15 -29.69 -9.66
CA ALA A 96 -13.68 -30.76 -8.78
C ALA A 96 -12.23 -30.58 -8.30
N ALA A 97 -11.44 -29.74 -8.97
CA ALA A 97 -10.06 -29.40 -8.60
C ALA A 97 -10.01 -28.15 -7.69
N GLY A 98 -11.16 -27.50 -7.43
CA GLY A 98 -11.26 -26.27 -6.63
C GLY A 98 -10.95 -25.00 -7.40
N ASP A 99 -10.87 -25.07 -8.74
CA ASP A 99 -10.68 -23.89 -9.59
C ASP A 99 -12.02 -23.20 -9.86
N ILE A 100 -11.99 -21.86 -9.99
CA ILE A 100 -13.19 -21.07 -10.27
C ILE A 100 -13.70 -21.36 -11.67
N ILE A 101 -14.99 -21.64 -11.79
CA ILE A 101 -15.68 -21.81 -13.06
C ILE A 101 -16.14 -20.44 -13.56
N TYR A 102 -15.51 -19.95 -14.62
CA TYR A 102 -15.86 -18.68 -15.23
C TYR A 102 -16.98 -18.85 -16.26
N SER A 103 -18.03 -18.03 -16.16
CA SER A 103 -19.08 -17.92 -17.18
C SER A 103 -18.58 -17.18 -18.43
N ASP A 104 -17.73 -16.15 -18.21
CA ASP A 104 -17.11 -15.35 -19.28
C ASP A 104 -15.70 -14.91 -18.85
N PRO A 105 -14.66 -15.69 -19.17
CA PRO A 105 -13.28 -15.36 -18.77
C PRO A 105 -12.76 -14.02 -19.31
N SER A 106 -13.36 -13.48 -20.38
CA SER A 106 -12.93 -12.21 -20.98
C SER A 106 -13.26 -11.00 -20.11
N LYS A 107 -14.16 -11.17 -19.14
CA LYS A 107 -14.59 -10.12 -18.19
C LYS A 107 -13.80 -10.10 -16.90
N VAL A 108 -12.81 -10.95 -16.74
CA VAL A 108 -11.89 -10.90 -15.60
C VAL A 108 -11.01 -9.67 -15.71
N VAL A 109 -11.00 -8.83 -14.66
CA VAL A 109 -10.12 -7.66 -14.61
C VAL A 109 -8.96 -7.93 -13.66
N ASP A 110 -7.74 -7.91 -14.18
CA ASP A 110 -6.51 -8.10 -13.39
C ASP A 110 -6.03 -6.76 -12.82
N PHE A 111 -5.91 -6.69 -11.49
CA PHE A 111 -5.29 -5.58 -10.79
C PHE A 111 -3.87 -5.95 -10.34
N LYS A 112 -2.88 -5.23 -10.85
CA LYS A 112 -1.46 -5.40 -10.49
C LYS A 112 -0.88 -4.06 -10.07
N PHE A 113 -0.08 -4.06 -9.02
CA PHE A 113 0.58 -2.83 -8.52
C PHE A 113 1.43 -2.15 -9.59
N SER A 114 2.11 -2.92 -10.43
CA SER A 114 2.93 -2.38 -11.51
C SER A 114 2.15 -1.57 -12.54
N SER A 115 0.86 -1.88 -12.73
CA SER A 115 -0.02 -1.14 -13.65
C SER A 115 -0.63 0.12 -13.02
N GLN A 116 -0.54 0.27 -11.69
CA GLN A 116 -1.05 1.42 -10.94
C GLN A 116 0.02 2.48 -10.67
N GLU A 117 1.28 2.21 -11.00
CA GLU A 117 2.36 3.20 -10.88
C GLU A 117 2.27 4.23 -12.00
N ILE A 118 2.12 5.50 -11.62
CA ILE A 118 2.13 6.62 -12.56
C ILE A 118 3.57 7.14 -12.64
N LYS A 119 4.20 6.93 -13.79
CA LYS A 119 5.59 7.36 -14.05
C LYS A 119 5.61 8.46 -15.08
N TYR A 120 6.46 9.44 -14.87
CA TYR A 120 6.80 10.48 -15.83
C TYR A 120 8.27 10.44 -16.15
N THR A 121 8.60 10.47 -17.45
CA THR A 121 9.97 10.66 -17.91
C THR A 121 10.32 12.14 -17.81
N VAL A 122 11.20 12.50 -16.90
CA VAL A 122 11.54 13.90 -16.56
C VAL A 122 12.90 14.34 -17.09
N ALA A 123 13.70 13.39 -17.57
CA ALA A 123 14.96 13.63 -18.25
C ALA A 123 15.31 12.42 -19.11
N ASN A 124 16.36 12.54 -19.94
CA ASN A 124 16.78 11.44 -20.79
C ASN A 124 17.01 10.16 -19.95
N SER A 125 16.18 9.13 -20.15
CA SER A 125 16.20 7.86 -19.44
C SER A 125 15.96 7.93 -17.92
N THR A 126 15.29 8.97 -17.41
CA THR A 126 14.97 9.09 -15.97
C THR A 126 13.48 9.17 -15.75
N ASP A 127 12.91 8.10 -15.21
CA ASP A 127 11.51 8.05 -14.80
C ASP A 127 11.35 8.32 -13.31
N ILE A 128 10.31 9.04 -12.95
CA ILE A 128 9.92 9.29 -11.57
C ILE A 128 8.49 8.82 -11.37
N THR A 129 8.28 7.95 -10.37
CA THR A 129 6.95 7.58 -9.91
C THR A 129 6.40 8.72 -9.04
N VAL A 130 5.22 9.23 -9.39
CA VAL A 130 4.64 10.42 -8.75
C VAL A 130 3.46 10.10 -7.83
N ASN A 131 2.93 8.89 -7.89
CA ASN A 131 1.86 8.46 -7.00
C ASN A 131 2.38 7.56 -5.87
N THR A 132 1.66 7.59 -4.74
CA THR A 132 1.86 6.67 -3.62
C THR A 132 0.65 5.73 -3.57
N GLN A 133 0.89 4.43 -3.46
CA GLN A 133 -0.18 3.44 -3.37
C GLN A 133 -0.63 3.27 -1.91
N ALA A 134 -1.89 2.90 -1.70
CA ALA A 134 -2.45 2.75 -0.35
C ALA A 134 -1.68 1.72 0.50
N LYS A 135 -1.25 0.61 -0.10
CA LYS A 135 -0.44 -0.43 0.55
C LYS A 135 0.88 0.07 1.15
N ASP A 136 1.43 1.16 0.58
CA ASP A 136 2.71 1.74 1.02
C ASP A 136 2.53 2.71 2.19
N VAL A 137 1.30 3.17 2.43
CA VAL A 137 0.96 4.16 3.47
C VAL A 137 0.26 3.51 4.65
N MET A 138 -0.76 2.68 4.38
CA MET A 138 -1.62 2.10 5.41
C MET A 138 -1.64 0.57 5.30
N ASP A 139 -1.80 -0.09 6.44
CA ASP A 139 -1.99 -1.53 6.51
C ASP A 139 -3.49 -1.87 6.63
N THR A 140 -3.92 -2.95 5.99
CA THR A 140 -5.30 -3.44 6.12
C THR A 140 -5.62 -3.92 7.54
N GLY A 141 -4.60 -4.23 8.33
CA GLY A 141 -4.73 -4.66 9.73
C GLY A 141 -5.20 -3.57 10.70
N ILE A 142 -5.06 -2.28 10.36
CA ILE A 142 -5.39 -1.17 11.26
C ILE A 142 -6.83 -1.23 11.76
N LYS A 143 -7.79 -1.49 10.84
CA LYS A 143 -9.20 -1.59 11.22
C LYS A 143 -9.43 -2.73 12.22
N ARG A 144 -8.88 -3.90 11.94
CA ARG A 144 -8.98 -5.06 12.84
C ARG A 144 -8.35 -4.79 14.19
N ASP A 145 -7.19 -4.16 14.22
CA ASP A 145 -6.48 -3.80 15.44
C ASP A 145 -7.32 -2.82 16.31
N VAL A 146 -8.02 -1.88 15.68
CA VAL A 146 -8.95 -0.97 16.37
C VAL A 146 -10.19 -1.71 16.88
N ASP A 147 -10.81 -2.55 16.04
CA ASP A 147 -12.00 -3.31 16.42
C ASP A 147 -11.69 -4.22 17.61
N GLU A 148 -10.56 -4.94 17.60
CA GLU A 148 -10.14 -5.81 18.71
C GLU A 148 -9.87 -5.02 20.02
N LEU A 149 -9.29 -3.81 19.92
CA LEU A 149 -9.16 -2.93 21.09
C LEU A 149 -10.52 -2.50 21.65
N ILE A 150 -11.48 -2.19 20.79
CA ILE A 150 -12.85 -1.84 21.21
C ILE A 150 -13.48 -3.01 21.95
N ASP A 151 -13.37 -4.24 21.43
CA ASP A 151 -13.92 -5.43 22.04
C ASP A 151 -13.32 -5.71 23.41
N VAL A 152 -12.00 -5.59 23.55
CA VAL A 152 -11.31 -5.81 24.83
C VAL A 152 -11.72 -4.74 25.86
N VAL A 153 -11.87 -3.48 25.47
CA VAL A 153 -12.42 -2.42 26.32
C VAL A 153 -13.84 -2.73 26.74
N GLN A 154 -14.70 -3.13 25.79
CA GLN A 154 -16.09 -3.44 26.09
C GLN A 154 -16.21 -4.62 27.07
N ASN A 155 -15.36 -5.63 26.92
CA ASN A 155 -15.32 -6.79 27.83
C ASN A 155 -14.94 -6.36 29.25
N ALA A 156 -13.95 -5.46 29.41
CA ALA A 156 -13.59 -4.92 30.71
C ALA A 156 -14.73 -4.10 31.34
N VAL A 157 -15.37 -3.23 30.57
CA VAL A 157 -16.55 -2.46 31.01
C VAL A 157 -17.67 -3.40 31.46
N ASN A 158 -18.00 -4.42 30.67
CA ASN A 158 -19.05 -5.38 31.00
C ASN A 158 -18.74 -6.14 32.29
N ALA A 159 -17.47 -6.52 32.54
CA ALA A 159 -17.06 -7.20 33.76
C ALA A 159 -17.23 -6.28 35.00
N HIS A 160 -16.81 -5.03 34.92
CA HIS A 160 -17.02 -4.05 35.98
C HIS A 160 -18.49 -3.72 36.21
N ASP A 161 -19.32 -3.70 35.17
CA ASP A 161 -20.77 -3.51 35.29
C ASP A 161 -21.44 -4.66 36.06
N LYS A 162 -21.00 -5.92 35.80
CA LYS A 162 -21.47 -7.09 36.59
C LYS A 162 -21.17 -6.93 38.08
N VAL A 163 -19.93 -6.54 38.43
CA VAL A 163 -19.54 -6.27 39.82
C VAL A 163 -20.43 -5.20 40.43
N SER A 164 -20.67 -4.10 39.71
CA SER A 164 -21.52 -3.01 40.15
C SER A 164 -22.98 -3.44 40.37
N GLN A 165 -23.51 -4.27 39.47
CA GLN A 165 -24.87 -4.81 39.58
C GLN A 165 -25.02 -5.73 40.80
N ILE A 166 -24.05 -6.63 41.04
CA ILE A 166 -24.10 -7.53 42.19
C ILE A 166 -24.00 -6.72 43.50
N LYS A 167 -23.12 -5.71 43.58
CA LYS A 167 -23.03 -4.80 44.73
C LYS A 167 -24.36 -4.07 45.00
N LYS A 168 -25.05 -3.61 43.93
CA LYS A 168 -26.41 -3.01 44.07
C LYS A 168 -27.45 -4.03 44.53
N MET A 169 -27.40 -5.26 44.03
CA MET A 169 -28.31 -6.32 44.49
C MET A 169 -28.15 -6.65 45.97
N MET A 170 -26.90 -6.68 46.46
CA MET A 170 -26.62 -6.90 47.89
C MET A 170 -27.21 -5.82 48.79
N GLN A 171 -27.47 -4.62 48.30
CA GLN A 171 -28.08 -3.50 49.05
C GLN A 171 -29.61 -3.53 49.03
N GLN A 172 -30.21 -4.37 48.19
CA GLN A 172 -31.67 -4.44 48.05
C GLN A 172 -32.30 -5.28 49.18
N GLN A 173 -33.38 -4.78 49.75
CA GLN A 173 -34.07 -5.42 50.88
C GLN A 173 -34.56 -6.85 50.59
N GLN A 174 -34.88 -7.14 49.32
CA GLN A 174 -35.32 -8.48 48.89
C GLN A 174 -34.22 -9.56 49.00
N TYR A 175 -32.94 -9.16 49.08
CA TYR A 175 -31.81 -10.07 49.25
C TYR A 175 -31.13 -9.92 50.61
N SER A 176 -31.83 -9.43 51.61
CA SER A 176 -31.26 -9.19 52.97
C SER A 176 -31.14 -10.45 53.83
N ASP A 177 -31.71 -11.57 53.39
CA ASP A 177 -31.60 -12.84 54.09
C ASP A 177 -30.19 -13.43 54.00
N LYS A 178 -29.80 -14.23 55.02
CA LYS A 178 -28.44 -14.74 55.18
C LYS A 178 -27.98 -15.62 54.01
N ASP A 179 -28.88 -16.42 53.43
CA ASP A 179 -28.54 -17.35 52.35
C ASP A 179 -28.36 -16.61 51.02
N SER A 180 -29.22 -15.63 50.73
CA SER A 180 -29.07 -14.77 49.57
C SER A 180 -27.79 -13.93 49.64
N GLN A 181 -27.46 -13.35 50.79
CA GLN A 181 -26.23 -12.60 50.98
C GLN A 181 -24.99 -13.48 50.81
N ALA A 182 -24.98 -14.72 51.29
CA ALA A 182 -23.90 -15.65 51.12
C ALA A 182 -23.65 -16.00 49.63
N LYS A 183 -24.75 -16.26 48.88
CA LYS A 183 -24.68 -16.54 47.43
C LYS A 183 -24.18 -15.32 46.65
N LEU A 184 -24.74 -14.13 46.94
CA LEU A 184 -24.30 -12.88 46.26
C LEU A 184 -22.81 -12.57 46.53
N LYS A 185 -22.32 -12.90 47.73
CA LYS A 185 -20.91 -12.75 48.05
C LYS A 185 -20.03 -13.65 47.18
N THR A 186 -20.40 -14.92 46.99
CA THR A 186 -19.68 -15.84 46.09
C THR A 186 -19.72 -15.37 44.66
N TYR A 187 -20.88 -14.85 44.19
CA TYR A 187 -20.96 -14.27 42.84
C TYR A 187 -20.14 -12.99 42.69
N LEU A 188 -20.09 -12.16 43.73
CA LEU A 188 -19.26 -10.97 43.76
C LEU A 188 -17.76 -11.33 43.63
N GLU A 189 -17.30 -12.28 44.44
CA GLU A 189 -15.92 -12.76 44.37
C GLU A 189 -15.55 -13.28 42.98
N ALA A 190 -16.45 -14.05 42.34
CA ALA A 190 -16.24 -14.52 40.98
C ALA A 190 -16.25 -13.40 39.94
N ALA A 191 -17.15 -12.42 40.07
CA ALA A 191 -17.22 -11.27 39.17
C ALA A 191 -16.04 -10.33 39.33
N GLU A 192 -15.52 -10.16 40.55
CA GLU A 192 -14.28 -9.39 40.81
C GLU A 192 -13.06 -10.07 40.15
N GLN A 193 -12.96 -11.41 40.24
CA GLN A 193 -11.90 -12.15 39.52
C GLN A 193 -12.04 -12.02 37.98
N GLU A 194 -13.27 -12.04 37.46
CA GLU A 194 -13.53 -11.80 36.03
C GLU A 194 -13.07 -10.39 35.61
N ALA A 195 -13.37 -9.37 36.44
CA ALA A 195 -12.97 -8.00 36.18
C ALA A 195 -11.45 -7.82 36.24
N ASP A 196 -10.78 -8.39 37.25
CA ASP A 196 -9.33 -8.39 37.35
C ASP A 196 -8.64 -9.06 36.15
N TYR A 197 -9.22 -10.17 35.68
CA TYR A 197 -8.73 -10.85 34.46
C TYR A 197 -8.93 -9.98 33.23
N ALA A 198 -10.11 -9.35 33.07
CA ALA A 198 -10.40 -8.46 31.96
C ALA A 198 -9.45 -7.24 31.93
N ASP A 199 -9.16 -6.64 33.09
CA ASP A 199 -8.22 -5.53 33.22
C ASP A 199 -6.80 -5.93 32.85
N ASN A 200 -6.34 -7.08 33.33
CA ASN A 200 -5.02 -7.63 32.98
C ASN A 200 -4.90 -7.91 31.45
N ASN A 201 -5.96 -8.46 30.87
CA ASN A 201 -6.02 -8.70 29.42
C ASN A 201 -6.02 -7.38 28.64
N LEU A 202 -6.80 -6.40 29.10
CA LEU A 202 -6.85 -5.05 28.53
C LEU A 202 -5.45 -4.43 28.53
N GLN A 203 -4.77 -4.42 29.67
CA GLN A 203 -3.42 -3.85 29.79
C GLN A 203 -2.41 -4.55 28.86
N LYS A 204 -2.45 -5.88 28.79
CA LYS A 204 -1.58 -6.68 27.92
C LYS A 204 -1.85 -6.37 26.44
N THR A 205 -3.12 -6.35 26.06
CA THR A 205 -3.54 -6.07 24.68
C THR A 205 -3.13 -4.65 24.29
N TYR A 206 -3.41 -3.64 25.10
CA TYR A 206 -2.96 -2.27 24.83
C TYR A 206 -1.45 -2.17 24.61
N SER A 207 -0.65 -2.82 25.44
CA SER A 207 0.81 -2.82 25.30
C SER A 207 1.28 -3.41 23.97
N GLN A 208 0.61 -4.44 23.48
CA GLN A 208 0.90 -5.04 22.17
C GLN A 208 0.48 -4.14 21.01
N TYR A 209 -0.70 -3.51 21.11
CA TYR A 209 -1.23 -2.67 20.04
C TYR A 209 -0.52 -1.33 19.92
N ILE A 210 0.00 -0.76 21.01
CA ILE A 210 0.87 0.44 20.95
C ILE A 210 2.03 0.17 19.97
N THR A 211 2.71 -0.97 20.09
CA THR A 211 3.81 -1.32 19.19
C THR A 211 3.33 -1.47 17.73
N ARG A 212 2.17 -2.10 17.51
CA ARG A 212 1.60 -2.22 16.16
C ARG A 212 1.23 -0.86 15.56
N PHE A 213 0.64 0.04 16.35
CA PHE A 213 0.32 1.39 15.88
C PHE A 213 1.56 2.23 15.61
N ASP A 214 2.64 2.04 16.38
CA ASP A 214 3.94 2.65 16.08
C ASP A 214 4.48 2.16 14.73
N ASP A 215 4.33 0.86 14.41
CA ASP A 215 4.71 0.31 13.11
C ASP A 215 3.86 0.90 11.97
N HIS A 216 2.55 1.06 12.16
CA HIS A 216 1.68 1.72 11.20
C HIS A 216 2.06 3.18 10.99
N LEU A 217 2.36 3.91 12.07
CA LEU A 217 2.83 5.30 12.02
C LEU A 217 4.17 5.42 11.28
N ASN A 218 5.08 4.49 11.52
CA ASN A 218 6.37 4.45 10.82
C ASN A 218 6.19 4.25 9.30
N LYS A 219 5.25 3.41 8.87
CA LYS A 219 4.89 3.27 7.44
C LYS A 219 4.42 4.59 6.84
N VAL A 220 3.51 5.29 7.53
CA VAL A 220 3.00 6.60 7.08
C VAL A 220 4.14 7.62 6.97
N ASN A 221 5.01 7.69 7.98
CA ASN A 221 6.16 8.59 8.00
C ASN A 221 7.15 8.28 6.87
N LEU A 222 7.39 7.01 6.57
CA LEU A 222 8.23 6.59 5.45
C LEU A 222 7.62 7.03 4.11
N ALA A 223 6.33 6.83 3.91
CA ALA A 223 5.62 7.26 2.72
C ALA A 223 5.67 8.80 2.54
N LEU A 224 5.48 9.54 3.64
CA LEU A 224 5.61 11.00 3.66
C LEU A 224 7.03 11.46 3.28
N THR A 225 8.05 10.81 3.84
CA THR A 225 9.46 11.07 3.54
C THR A 225 9.78 10.82 2.07
N ASN A 226 9.30 9.69 1.53
CA ASN A 226 9.47 9.36 0.12
C ASN A 226 8.78 10.38 -0.80
N SER A 227 7.55 10.80 -0.44
CA SER A 227 6.82 11.83 -1.18
C SER A 227 7.56 13.18 -1.15
N GLY A 228 8.08 13.57 0.03
CA GLY A 228 8.91 14.77 0.19
C GLY A 228 10.18 14.72 -0.64
N SER A 229 10.88 13.59 -0.64
CA SER A 229 12.07 13.37 -1.46
C SER A 229 11.75 13.46 -2.97
N THR A 230 10.65 12.83 -3.40
CA THR A 230 10.19 12.92 -4.80
C THR A 230 9.89 14.35 -5.21
N LYS A 231 9.18 15.11 -4.36
CA LYS A 231 8.92 16.54 -4.57
C LYS A 231 10.21 17.35 -4.70
N SER A 232 11.19 17.12 -3.82
CA SER A 232 12.48 17.81 -3.89
C SER A 232 13.23 17.49 -5.19
N ARG A 233 13.25 16.21 -5.58
CA ARG A 233 13.85 15.79 -6.86
C ARG A 233 13.17 16.45 -8.07
N LEU A 234 11.86 16.50 -8.10
CA LEU A 234 11.09 17.18 -9.15
C LEU A 234 11.40 18.68 -9.21
N THR A 235 11.53 19.33 -8.05
CA THR A 235 11.91 20.76 -7.98
C THR A 235 13.30 21.00 -8.56
N LEU A 236 14.28 20.15 -8.20
CA LEU A 236 15.63 20.25 -8.75
C LEU A 236 15.67 20.04 -10.27
N ILE A 237 14.91 19.06 -10.76
CA ILE A 237 14.80 18.78 -12.20
C ILE A 237 14.14 19.96 -12.92
N LYS A 238 13.05 20.51 -12.35
CA LYS A 238 12.41 21.70 -12.90
C LYS A 238 13.39 22.86 -13.03
N ASN A 239 14.09 23.19 -11.96
CA ASN A 239 15.08 24.29 -11.98
C ASN A 239 16.15 24.06 -13.05
N ARG A 240 16.66 22.82 -13.17
CA ARG A 240 17.63 22.50 -14.22
C ARG A 240 17.07 22.65 -15.62
N VAL A 241 15.81 22.26 -15.84
CA VAL A 241 15.15 22.43 -17.15
C VAL A 241 14.93 23.92 -17.45
N ASP A 242 14.50 24.71 -16.47
CA ASP A 242 14.34 26.16 -16.60
C ASP A 242 15.69 26.84 -16.94
N GLU A 243 16.80 26.47 -16.28
CA GLU A 243 18.15 26.94 -16.60
C GLU A 243 18.60 26.54 -18.02
N GLN A 244 18.33 25.29 -18.42
CA GLN A 244 18.63 24.83 -19.78
C GLN A 244 17.82 25.59 -20.82
N GLN A 245 16.53 25.86 -20.56
CA GLN A 245 15.69 26.65 -21.44
C GLN A 245 16.26 28.07 -21.61
N THR A 246 16.61 28.74 -20.51
CA THR A 246 17.24 30.07 -20.55
C THR A 246 18.53 30.06 -21.39
N THR A 247 19.41 29.06 -21.16
CA THR A 247 20.64 28.91 -21.92
C THR A 247 20.38 28.73 -23.43
N ILE A 248 19.36 27.90 -23.77
CA ILE A 248 18.98 27.69 -25.18
C ILE A 248 18.43 28.98 -25.79
N GLU A 249 17.60 29.74 -25.05
CA GLU A 249 17.07 31.04 -25.50
C GLU A 249 18.19 32.06 -25.72
N GLU A 250 19.20 32.14 -24.83
CA GLU A 250 20.38 32.98 -24.98
C GLU A 250 21.20 32.57 -26.22
N LEU A 251 21.44 31.26 -26.40
CA LEU A 251 22.16 30.76 -27.58
C LEU A 251 21.37 31.05 -28.87
N LYS A 252 20.04 30.90 -28.82
CA LYS A 252 19.16 31.24 -29.95
C LYS A 252 19.26 32.73 -30.27
N SER A 253 19.16 33.61 -29.29
CA SER A 253 19.28 35.06 -29.44
C SER A 253 20.66 35.43 -30.02
N THR A 254 21.74 34.85 -29.47
CA THR A 254 23.10 35.08 -29.98
C THR A 254 23.27 34.65 -31.45
N ASN A 255 22.56 33.61 -31.86
CA ASN A 255 22.63 33.08 -33.22
C ASN A 255 21.70 33.83 -34.22
N GLU A 256 20.48 34.20 -33.77
CA GLU A 256 19.44 34.77 -34.65
C GLU A 256 19.40 36.31 -34.62
N ASP A 257 19.71 36.93 -33.45
CA ASP A 257 19.64 38.40 -33.26
C ASP A 257 20.98 39.09 -33.57
N ARG A 258 21.77 38.56 -34.52
CA ARG A 258 22.97 39.20 -34.97
C ARG A 258 22.62 40.60 -35.50
N ASP A 259 23.26 41.63 -34.96
CA ASP A 259 22.94 43.02 -35.34
C ASP A 259 23.08 43.18 -36.87
N ILE A 260 22.00 43.64 -37.48
CA ILE A 260 21.99 43.89 -38.94
C ILE A 260 23.15 44.79 -39.36
N SER A 261 23.58 45.66 -38.48
CA SER A 261 24.76 46.54 -38.71
C SER A 261 26.04 45.72 -38.89
N ASP A 262 26.25 44.72 -38.03
CA ASP A 262 27.44 43.83 -38.14
C ASP A 262 27.39 42.96 -39.39
N ILE A 263 26.23 42.45 -39.75
CA ILE A 263 26.01 41.68 -40.98
C ILE A 263 26.31 42.54 -42.23
N ILE A 264 25.86 43.81 -42.20
CA ILE A 264 26.09 44.76 -43.28
C ILE A 264 27.59 45.08 -43.39
N ILE A 265 28.32 45.27 -42.28
CA ILE A 265 29.75 45.53 -42.27
C ILE A 265 30.49 44.32 -42.83
N ASP A 266 30.18 43.10 -42.39
CA ASP A 266 30.78 41.87 -42.89
C ASP A 266 30.52 41.68 -44.40
N PHE A 267 29.27 41.95 -44.82
CA PHE A 267 28.90 41.88 -46.23
C PHE A 267 29.70 42.87 -47.08
N TYR A 268 29.84 44.11 -46.65
CA TYR A 268 30.63 45.09 -47.37
C TYR A 268 32.12 44.74 -47.38
N ALA A 269 32.67 44.19 -46.30
CA ALA A 269 34.03 43.72 -46.26
C ALA A 269 34.27 42.57 -47.25
N MET A 270 33.39 41.60 -47.31
CA MET A 270 33.43 40.50 -48.27
C MET A 270 33.23 40.98 -49.73
N TYR A 271 32.29 41.90 -49.93
CA TYR A 271 32.02 42.46 -51.24
C TYR A 271 33.24 43.24 -51.77
N ASN A 272 33.88 44.04 -50.91
CA ASN A 272 35.11 44.76 -51.26
C ASN A 272 36.32 43.79 -51.56
N ALA A 273 36.44 42.71 -50.78
CA ALA A 273 37.40 41.67 -51.03
C ALA A 273 37.15 40.96 -52.38
N TYR A 274 35.89 40.66 -52.69
CA TYR A 274 35.48 40.08 -53.97
C TYR A 274 35.84 41.05 -55.17
N GLN A 275 35.45 42.34 -55.07
CA GLN A 275 35.75 43.35 -56.08
C GLN A 275 37.25 43.47 -56.25
N SER A 276 38.03 43.50 -55.18
CA SER A 276 39.47 43.56 -55.22
C SER A 276 40.11 42.32 -55.93
N SER A 277 39.55 41.15 -55.64
CA SER A 277 39.94 39.89 -56.27
C SER A 277 39.65 39.89 -57.78
N LEU A 278 38.47 40.36 -58.15
CA LEU A 278 38.09 40.51 -59.57
C LEU A 278 39.01 41.48 -60.29
N THR A 279 39.35 42.60 -59.64
CA THR A 279 40.27 43.58 -60.19
C THR A 279 41.66 43.01 -60.33
N ALA A 280 42.15 42.26 -59.34
CA ALA A 280 43.45 41.58 -59.42
C ALA A 280 43.45 40.51 -60.51
N ALA A 281 42.40 39.71 -60.63
CA ALA A 281 42.25 38.71 -61.68
C ALA A 281 42.23 39.36 -63.11
N SER A 282 41.48 40.46 -63.24
CA SER A 282 41.44 41.22 -64.49
C SER A 282 42.83 41.77 -64.88
N LYS A 283 43.57 42.35 -63.94
CA LYS A 283 44.93 42.79 -64.16
C LYS A 283 45.87 41.67 -64.52
N ALA A 284 45.81 40.54 -63.82
CA ALA A 284 46.59 39.34 -64.11
C ALA A 284 46.27 38.76 -65.48
N ASN A 285 45.03 38.86 -65.94
CA ASN A 285 44.62 38.38 -67.28
C ASN A 285 44.93 39.39 -68.40
N SER A 286 45.06 40.66 -68.06
CA SER A 286 45.43 41.72 -69.03
C SER A 286 46.89 41.94 -69.19
N GLN A 287 47.72 41.43 -68.26
CA GLN A 287 49.18 41.43 -68.44
C GLN A 287 49.53 40.24 -69.35
N THR A 288 49.59 40.51 -70.59
CA THR A 288 50.13 39.54 -71.60
C THR A 288 51.60 39.48 -71.50
N LEU A 289 52.19 38.33 -71.85
CA LEU A 289 53.65 38.13 -72.00
C LEU A 289 54.36 39.21 -72.89
N LEU A 290 53.60 39.98 -73.69
CA LEU A 290 54.10 41.03 -74.56
C LEU A 290 54.44 42.32 -73.81
N ASP A 291 53.97 42.56 -72.59
CA ASP A 291 54.33 43.71 -71.74
C ASP A 291 55.68 43.51 -71.01
N TYR A 292 56.30 42.33 -71.15
CA TYR A 292 57.58 41.97 -70.53
C TYR A 292 58.73 41.77 -71.53
N LEU A 293 58.49 41.99 -72.81
CA LEU A 293 59.47 42.02 -73.87
C LEU A 293 59.72 43.45 -74.29
#